data_b8588fb665a13bd468e8eb9070fe10da
#
_entry.id   b8588fb665a13bd468e8eb9070fe10da
#
_cell.length_a   1.000
_cell.length_b   1.000
_cell.length_c   1.000
_cell.angle_alpha   90.00
_cell.angle_beta   90.00
_cell.angle_gamma   90.00
#
_symmetry.space_group_name_H-M   'P 1'
#
loop_
_entity.id
_entity.type
_entity.pdbx_description
1 polymer ?
#
loop_
_entity_poly.entity_id
_entity_poly.type
_entity_poly.pdbx_seq_one_letter_code
_entity_poly.pdbx_strand_id
1 'polypeptide(L)'
;MKKVFALFCILLMALGCSGRQDRYVQISGYAQGGTYTVKLNMKGIGVPVETIRDSVEALLTQIDTTLSGYNRKSLVARFNAGERVPATPLFLEMYALARHYWERSGGLVDCAAGPIFDAWGFGFKNSRFPTEEGISSLLGGMGHLPETLPQEQGMVDPAALGNPCLNYNAIAQGYSCDVIARYLYGIGVKDMLVDIGEIWCDGVNPSGKPWAVGIDRPIDQAEEPSDELDGIWTSEGKPCGVVTSGNYRKFYKKDGRKYAHTINPKTGFPVSHNLLSATVISAGSAAEADAVATWCMVLGLEEAQALLLDSPGLEGYLIFEGEDGEMKEWASPGFTLRK
;
A
#
# COMPACT_ATOMS: atom_id res chain seq x y z
N MET A 1 -19.04 -57.95 21.26
CA MET A 1 -19.73 -56.67 21.03
C MET A 1 -18.99 -55.46 21.58
N LYS A 2 -18.32 -55.47 22.74
CA LYS A 2 -17.62 -54.33 23.32
C LYS A 2 -16.37 -53.84 22.51
N LYS A 3 -15.68 -54.72 21.78
CA LYS A 3 -14.49 -54.38 20.97
C LYS A 3 -14.83 -53.71 19.61
N VAL A 4 -16.00 -54.00 19.04
CA VAL A 4 -16.45 -53.41 17.77
C VAL A 4 -16.95 -51.99 17.99
N PHE A 5 -17.54 -51.71 19.18
CA PHE A 5 -18.03 -50.36 19.52
C PHE A 5 -16.87 -49.36 19.76
N ALA A 6 -15.77 -49.81 20.35
CA ALA A 6 -14.57 -48.98 20.56
C ALA A 6 -13.89 -48.59 19.22
N LEU A 7 -13.89 -49.51 18.23
CA LEU A 7 -13.30 -49.25 16.91
C LEU A 7 -14.12 -48.26 16.10
N PHE A 8 -15.47 -48.27 16.25
CA PHE A 8 -16.37 -47.34 15.59
C PHE A 8 -16.29 -45.90 16.17
N CYS A 9 -16.07 -45.75 17.48
CA CYS A 9 -15.85 -44.46 18.13
C CYS A 9 -14.49 -43.84 17.78
N ILE A 10 -13.44 -44.64 17.57
CA ILE A 10 -12.13 -44.14 17.15
C ILE A 10 -12.17 -43.70 15.68
N LEU A 11 -12.93 -44.40 14.81
CA LEU A 11 -13.10 -44.01 13.41
C LEU A 11 -13.90 -42.69 13.26
N LEU A 12 -14.87 -42.43 14.16
CA LEU A 12 -15.65 -41.14 14.16
C LEU A 12 -14.84 -39.95 14.69
N MET A 13 -13.82 -40.16 15.55
CA MET A 13 -12.93 -39.09 15.99
C MET A 13 -11.83 -38.73 14.97
N ALA A 14 -11.49 -39.64 14.03
CA ALA A 14 -10.55 -39.35 12.95
C ALA A 14 -11.14 -38.56 11.79
N LEU A 15 -12.48 -38.44 11.68
CA LEU A 15 -13.18 -37.67 10.64
C LEU A 15 -13.49 -36.22 11.03
N GLY A 16 -13.11 -35.80 12.24
CA GLY A 16 -13.51 -34.50 12.80
C GLY A 16 -12.50 -33.35 12.63
N CYS A 17 -11.30 -33.56 12.11
CA CYS A 17 -10.25 -32.53 12.11
C CYS A 17 -9.78 -32.03 10.75
N SER A 18 -10.25 -32.56 9.61
CA SER A 18 -9.76 -32.14 8.28
C SER A 18 -10.58 -31.00 7.62
N GLY A 19 -11.68 -30.60 8.21
CA GLY A 19 -12.73 -29.83 7.50
C GLY A 19 -12.47 -28.34 7.27
N ARG A 20 -11.44 -27.73 7.85
CA ARG A 20 -11.25 -26.25 7.76
C ARG A 20 -10.05 -25.86 6.90
N GLN A 21 -8.96 -26.59 6.98
CA GLN A 21 -7.75 -26.33 6.15
C GLN A 21 -7.99 -26.58 4.65
N ASP A 22 -8.81 -27.57 4.31
CA ASP A 22 -9.08 -27.97 2.92
C ASP A 22 -9.94 -26.95 2.13
N ARG A 23 -10.36 -25.86 2.77
CA ARG A 23 -11.19 -24.81 2.13
C ARG A 23 -10.40 -23.58 1.75
N TYR A 24 -9.20 -23.40 2.26
CA TYR A 24 -8.36 -22.26 1.91
C TYR A 24 -7.47 -22.60 0.74
N VAL A 25 -7.38 -21.63 -0.17
CA VAL A 25 -6.44 -21.68 -1.29
C VAL A 25 -5.53 -20.47 -1.23
N GLN A 26 -4.34 -20.62 -1.79
CA GLN A 26 -3.38 -19.56 -1.98
C GLN A 26 -3.09 -19.39 -3.47
N ILE A 27 -3.22 -18.17 -3.94
CA ILE A 27 -2.81 -17.73 -5.28
C ILE A 27 -1.62 -16.81 -5.07
N SER A 28 -0.52 -17.07 -5.78
CA SER A 28 0.69 -16.24 -5.68
C SER A 28 1.28 -16.04 -7.06
N GLY A 29 1.98 -14.92 -7.23
CA GLY A 29 2.64 -14.57 -8.48
C GLY A 29 3.54 -13.34 -8.29
N TYR A 30 3.81 -12.62 -9.39
CA TYR A 30 4.64 -11.43 -9.39
C TYR A 30 3.87 -10.26 -10.00
N ALA A 31 3.80 -9.14 -9.28
CA ALA A 31 3.17 -7.91 -9.74
C ALA A 31 3.80 -6.69 -9.05
N GLN A 32 3.74 -5.52 -9.67
CA GLN A 32 4.15 -4.23 -9.11
C GLN A 32 5.59 -4.22 -8.53
N GLY A 33 6.48 -5.01 -9.13
CA GLY A 33 7.89 -5.09 -8.73
C GLY A 33 8.18 -6.03 -7.56
N GLY A 34 7.18 -6.79 -7.07
CA GLY A 34 7.30 -7.75 -5.99
C GLY A 34 6.45 -8.99 -6.18
N THR A 35 6.50 -9.90 -5.22
CA THR A 35 5.59 -11.04 -5.13
C THR A 35 4.24 -10.59 -4.58
N TYR A 36 3.15 -11.23 -5.04
CA TYR A 36 1.85 -11.07 -4.41
C TYR A 36 1.34 -12.42 -3.89
N THR A 37 0.49 -12.35 -2.86
CA THR A 37 -0.17 -13.52 -2.28
C THR A 37 -1.62 -13.19 -1.96
N VAL A 38 -2.55 -14.00 -2.46
CA VAL A 38 -3.97 -13.94 -2.12
C VAL A 38 -4.35 -15.25 -1.45
N LYS A 39 -4.74 -15.20 -0.17
CA LYS A 39 -5.29 -16.33 0.59
C LYS A 39 -6.77 -16.14 0.77
N LEU A 40 -7.58 -17.13 0.43
CA LEU A 40 -9.04 -17.02 0.51
C LEU A 40 -9.70 -18.32 0.91
N ASN A 41 -10.84 -18.21 1.61
CA ASN A 41 -11.67 -19.34 1.99
C ASN A 41 -12.70 -19.64 0.89
N MET A 42 -12.59 -20.80 0.28
CA MET A 42 -13.47 -21.26 -0.81
C MET A 42 -14.83 -21.78 -0.33
N LYS A 43 -15.18 -21.67 0.95
CA LYS A 43 -16.45 -22.17 1.49
C LYS A 43 -17.65 -21.45 0.84
N GLY A 44 -18.44 -22.20 0.08
CA GLY A 44 -19.65 -21.67 -0.59
C GLY A 44 -19.36 -20.92 -1.89
N ILE A 45 -18.11 -20.88 -2.33
CA ILE A 45 -17.73 -20.24 -3.59
C ILE A 45 -17.90 -21.22 -4.73
N GLY A 46 -18.72 -20.87 -5.70
CA GLY A 46 -19.00 -21.68 -6.90
C GLY A 46 -18.03 -21.43 -8.06
N VAL A 47 -17.13 -20.44 -7.94
CA VAL A 47 -16.15 -20.09 -8.98
C VAL A 47 -14.90 -20.99 -8.83
N PRO A 48 -14.41 -21.64 -9.91
CA PRO A 48 -13.18 -22.44 -9.86
C PRO A 48 -11.96 -21.59 -9.47
N VAL A 49 -11.01 -22.18 -8.74
CA VAL A 49 -9.79 -21.51 -8.28
C VAL A 49 -8.98 -20.94 -9.45
N GLU A 50 -8.87 -21.65 -10.55
CA GLU A 50 -8.14 -21.18 -11.74
C GLU A 50 -8.80 -19.94 -12.36
N THR A 51 -10.14 -19.88 -12.40
CA THR A 51 -10.87 -18.68 -12.86
C THR A 51 -10.62 -17.48 -11.92
N ILE A 52 -10.53 -17.72 -10.62
CA ILE A 52 -10.18 -16.67 -9.65
C ILE A 52 -8.75 -16.20 -9.89
N ARG A 53 -7.80 -17.12 -10.09
CA ARG A 53 -6.40 -16.80 -10.43
C ARG A 53 -6.33 -15.91 -11.68
N ASP A 54 -6.95 -16.36 -12.79
CA ASP A 54 -6.94 -15.63 -14.06
C ASP A 54 -7.53 -14.23 -13.88
N SER A 55 -8.60 -14.09 -13.08
CA SER A 55 -9.22 -12.80 -12.80
C SER A 55 -8.31 -11.88 -11.97
N VAL A 56 -7.64 -12.41 -10.94
CA VAL A 56 -6.67 -11.65 -10.14
C VAL A 56 -5.52 -11.16 -11.02
N GLU A 57 -4.95 -12.02 -11.85
CA GLU A 57 -3.86 -11.66 -12.77
C GLU A 57 -4.30 -10.65 -13.82
N ALA A 58 -5.52 -10.77 -14.33
CA ALA A 58 -6.10 -9.80 -15.27
C ALA A 58 -6.27 -8.42 -14.63
N LEU A 59 -6.77 -8.36 -13.38
CA LEU A 59 -6.92 -7.11 -12.64
C LEU A 59 -5.56 -6.47 -12.34
N LEU A 60 -4.56 -7.24 -11.91
CA LEU A 60 -3.21 -6.73 -11.67
C LEU A 60 -2.56 -6.22 -12.96
N THR A 61 -2.78 -6.91 -14.09
CA THR A 61 -2.35 -6.46 -15.42
C THR A 61 -3.06 -5.17 -15.83
N GLN A 62 -4.36 -5.04 -15.56
CA GLN A 62 -5.11 -3.82 -15.86
C GLN A 62 -4.60 -2.64 -15.02
N ILE A 63 -4.28 -2.86 -13.74
CA ILE A 63 -3.67 -1.86 -12.87
C ILE A 63 -2.30 -1.43 -13.43
N ASP A 64 -1.42 -2.37 -13.76
CA ASP A 64 -0.11 -2.07 -14.33
C ASP A 64 -0.21 -1.27 -15.64
N THR A 65 -1.06 -1.72 -16.57
CA THR A 65 -1.23 -1.06 -17.87
C THR A 65 -1.96 0.28 -17.79
N THR A 66 -2.60 0.58 -16.67
CA THR A 66 -3.29 1.87 -16.46
C THR A 66 -2.46 2.81 -15.59
N LEU A 67 -1.97 2.36 -14.44
CA LEU A 67 -1.47 3.23 -13.36
C LEU A 67 0.06 3.23 -13.18
N SER A 68 0.78 2.27 -13.73
CA SER A 68 2.22 2.15 -13.51
C SER A 68 3.01 3.24 -14.21
N GLY A 69 3.77 4.05 -13.46
CA GLY A 69 4.74 4.97 -14.05
C GLY A 69 6.01 4.27 -14.58
N TYR A 70 6.25 3.02 -14.21
CA TYR A 70 7.39 2.21 -14.66
C TYR A 70 7.10 1.48 -15.99
N ASN A 71 5.85 1.14 -16.26
CA ASN A 71 5.43 0.58 -17.53
C ASN A 71 5.22 1.68 -18.57
N ARG A 72 6.17 1.86 -19.47
CA ARG A 72 6.14 2.91 -20.51
C ARG A 72 4.90 2.88 -21.43
N LYS A 73 4.16 1.76 -21.45
CA LYS A 73 2.93 1.61 -22.25
C LYS A 73 1.67 1.88 -21.44
N SER A 74 1.78 2.13 -20.14
CA SER A 74 0.62 2.43 -19.29
C SER A 74 -0.02 3.76 -19.66
N LEU A 75 -1.28 3.95 -19.26
CA LEU A 75 -1.96 5.24 -19.48
C LEU A 75 -1.27 6.37 -18.71
N VAL A 76 -0.84 6.14 -17.49
CA VAL A 76 -0.09 7.14 -16.68
C VAL A 76 1.22 7.52 -17.36
N ALA A 77 2.02 6.56 -17.81
CA ALA A 77 3.29 6.87 -18.46
C ALA A 77 3.11 7.64 -19.77
N ARG A 78 2.09 7.30 -20.57
CA ARG A 78 1.72 8.01 -21.79
C ARG A 78 1.19 9.41 -21.50
N PHE A 79 0.32 9.56 -20.49
CA PHE A 79 -0.15 10.85 -20.01
C PHE A 79 1.03 11.74 -19.58
N ASN A 80 1.97 11.21 -18.81
CA ASN A 80 3.18 11.90 -18.37
C ASN A 80 4.12 12.26 -19.52
N ALA A 81 4.01 11.56 -20.66
CA ALA A 81 4.71 11.91 -21.90
C ALA A 81 3.98 12.97 -22.77
N GLY A 82 2.85 13.48 -22.31
CA GLY A 82 2.05 14.49 -23.02
C GLY A 82 1.04 13.91 -24.01
N GLU A 83 0.79 12.59 -23.98
CA GLU A 83 -0.19 11.96 -24.87
C GLU A 83 -1.61 12.06 -24.30
N ARG A 84 -2.58 12.29 -25.18
CA ARG A 84 -4.00 12.12 -24.82
C ARG A 84 -4.28 10.65 -24.54
N VAL A 85 -4.93 10.36 -23.41
CA VAL A 85 -5.22 8.99 -22.96
C VAL A 85 -6.70 8.77 -22.74
N PRO A 86 -7.22 7.53 -22.92
CA PRO A 86 -8.61 7.23 -22.64
C PRO A 86 -8.93 7.42 -21.14
N ALA A 87 -10.06 8.06 -20.86
CA ALA A 87 -10.61 8.26 -19.52
C ALA A 87 -11.26 6.95 -19.02
N THR A 88 -10.43 5.92 -18.76
CA THR A 88 -10.95 4.65 -18.25
C THR A 88 -11.44 4.80 -16.80
N PRO A 89 -12.42 3.98 -16.35
CA PRO A 89 -12.90 4.04 -14.96
C PRO A 89 -11.77 3.95 -13.94
N LEU A 90 -10.81 3.03 -14.13
CA LEU A 90 -9.67 2.83 -13.23
C LEU A 90 -8.75 4.07 -13.18
N PHE A 91 -8.49 4.71 -14.33
CA PHE A 91 -7.68 5.93 -14.38
C PHE A 91 -8.34 7.09 -13.64
N LEU A 92 -9.65 7.25 -13.84
CA LEU A 92 -10.44 8.31 -13.20
C LEU A 92 -10.61 8.07 -11.69
N GLU A 93 -10.85 6.81 -11.28
CA GLU A 93 -10.98 6.44 -9.86
C GLU A 93 -9.69 6.72 -9.09
N MET A 94 -8.54 6.31 -9.65
CA MET A 94 -7.24 6.61 -9.03
C MET A 94 -6.95 8.10 -8.95
N TYR A 95 -7.29 8.85 -10.00
CA TYR A 95 -7.13 10.31 -9.97
C TYR A 95 -7.99 10.96 -8.88
N ALA A 96 -9.26 10.58 -8.77
CA ALA A 96 -10.15 11.10 -7.75
C ALA A 96 -9.66 10.77 -6.34
N LEU A 97 -9.14 9.55 -6.13
CA LEU A 97 -8.55 9.11 -4.87
C LEU A 97 -7.30 9.94 -4.52
N ALA A 98 -6.39 10.12 -5.48
CA ALA A 98 -5.19 10.94 -5.32
C ALA A 98 -5.53 12.39 -4.98
N ARG A 99 -6.55 12.94 -5.65
CA ARG A 99 -7.05 14.29 -5.40
C ARG A 99 -7.63 14.42 -3.99
N HIS A 100 -8.39 13.43 -3.53
CA HIS A 100 -8.93 13.37 -2.17
C HIS A 100 -7.82 13.46 -1.11
N TYR A 101 -6.75 12.65 -1.26
CA TYR A 101 -5.64 12.68 -0.29
C TYR A 101 -4.77 13.93 -0.42
N TRP A 102 -4.64 14.49 -1.61
CA TRP A 102 -4.02 15.80 -1.79
C TRP A 102 -4.75 16.89 -0.99
N GLU A 103 -6.07 16.95 -1.06
CA GLU A 103 -6.88 17.91 -0.30
C GLU A 103 -6.81 17.66 1.21
N ARG A 104 -7.04 16.42 1.62
CA ARG A 104 -7.05 16.01 3.02
C ARG A 104 -5.70 16.25 3.71
N SER A 105 -4.59 16.04 3.01
CA SER A 105 -3.23 16.28 3.52
C SER A 105 -2.77 17.73 3.37
N GLY A 106 -3.60 18.60 2.78
CA GLY A 106 -3.19 19.94 2.42
C GLY A 106 -2.01 19.95 1.45
N GLY A 107 -1.89 18.96 0.56
CA GLY A 107 -0.83 18.84 -0.44
C GLY A 107 0.44 18.12 0.02
N LEU A 108 0.44 17.44 1.17
CA LEU A 108 1.58 16.64 1.63
C LEU A 108 1.61 15.24 0.99
N VAL A 109 0.47 14.72 0.54
CA VAL A 109 0.38 13.56 -0.36
C VAL A 109 0.03 14.11 -1.75
N ASP A 110 1.04 14.30 -2.60
CA ASP A 110 0.89 14.93 -3.90
C ASP A 110 1.33 14.02 -5.03
N CYS A 111 0.36 13.44 -5.73
CA CYS A 111 0.62 12.58 -6.89
C CYS A 111 1.05 13.36 -8.14
N ALA A 112 1.04 14.71 -8.13
CA ALA A 112 1.60 15.53 -9.21
C ALA A 112 3.06 15.96 -8.96
N ALA A 113 3.64 15.61 -7.81
CA ALA A 113 5.03 15.89 -7.48
C ALA A 113 6.05 14.97 -8.18
N GLY A 114 5.62 14.21 -9.19
CA GLY A 114 6.49 13.31 -9.99
C GLY A 114 7.81 13.93 -10.43
N PRO A 115 7.85 15.19 -10.96
CA PRO A 115 9.09 15.84 -11.36
C PRO A 115 10.12 16.00 -10.22
N ILE A 116 9.65 16.22 -8.99
CA ILE A 116 10.50 16.35 -7.80
C ILE A 116 11.05 14.98 -7.41
N PHE A 117 10.21 13.92 -7.39
CA PHE A 117 10.67 12.56 -7.14
C PHE A 117 11.70 12.11 -8.19
N ASP A 118 11.48 12.44 -9.47
CA ASP A 118 12.42 12.17 -10.55
C ASP A 118 13.76 12.90 -10.34
N ALA A 119 13.74 14.17 -9.92
CA ALA A 119 14.94 14.98 -9.69
C ALA A 119 15.84 14.37 -8.59
N TRP A 120 15.24 13.82 -7.55
CA TRP A 120 15.96 13.11 -6.47
C TRP A 120 16.31 11.66 -6.83
N GLY A 121 15.82 11.14 -7.97
CA GLY A 121 16.05 9.76 -8.40
C GLY A 121 15.22 8.71 -7.67
N PHE A 122 14.15 9.13 -7.00
CA PHE A 122 13.16 8.27 -6.35
C PHE A 122 11.87 8.08 -7.18
N GLY A 123 11.76 8.78 -8.31
CA GLY A 123 10.68 8.65 -9.27
C GLY A 123 10.96 7.63 -10.37
N PHE A 124 10.57 7.96 -11.61
CA PHE A 124 10.72 7.08 -12.78
C PHE A 124 11.98 7.35 -13.58
N LYS A 125 12.75 8.39 -13.23
CA LYS A 125 14.01 8.78 -13.85
C LYS A 125 15.17 8.69 -12.87
N ASN A 126 16.35 8.40 -13.39
CA ASN A 126 17.58 8.22 -12.59
C ASN A 126 18.37 9.54 -12.44
N SER A 127 17.71 10.65 -12.08
CA SER A 127 18.38 11.87 -11.65
C SER A 127 18.76 11.76 -10.17
N ARG A 128 19.76 12.51 -9.71
CA ARG A 128 20.15 12.54 -8.29
C ARG A 128 20.73 13.89 -7.92
N PHE A 129 20.44 14.34 -6.69
CA PHE A 129 21.03 15.54 -6.08
C PHE A 129 20.81 16.81 -6.92
N PRO A 130 19.56 17.24 -7.08
CA PRO A 130 19.23 18.50 -7.75
C PRO A 130 19.82 19.70 -6.98
N THR A 131 19.98 20.83 -7.65
CA THR A 131 20.33 22.09 -6.98
C THR A 131 19.07 22.71 -6.34
N GLU A 132 19.24 23.63 -5.39
CA GLU A 132 18.12 24.35 -4.77
C GLU A 132 17.34 25.16 -5.81
N GLU A 133 18.03 25.81 -6.76
CA GLU A 133 17.38 26.52 -7.87
C GLU A 133 16.60 25.57 -8.77
N GLY A 134 17.12 24.36 -9.00
CA GLY A 134 16.44 23.32 -9.77
C GLY A 134 15.14 22.88 -9.09
N ILE A 135 15.16 22.65 -7.77
CA ILE A 135 13.96 22.33 -6.98
C ILE A 135 12.97 23.50 -6.99
N SER A 136 13.43 24.72 -6.76
CA SER A 136 12.57 25.92 -6.80
C SER A 136 11.87 26.10 -8.15
N SER A 137 12.60 25.83 -9.25
CA SER A 137 12.03 25.86 -10.60
C SER A 137 10.96 24.78 -10.81
N LEU A 138 11.21 23.55 -10.30
CA LEU A 138 10.23 22.46 -10.39
C LEU A 138 8.98 22.77 -9.59
N LEU A 139 9.10 23.28 -8.36
CA LEU A 139 7.96 23.70 -7.54
C LEU A 139 7.11 24.76 -8.22
N GLY A 140 7.75 25.77 -8.85
CA GLY A 140 7.06 26.82 -9.59
C GLY A 140 6.36 26.34 -10.87
N GLY A 141 6.80 25.23 -11.43
CA GLY A 141 6.26 24.63 -12.66
C GLY A 141 5.28 23.47 -12.42
N MET A 142 5.07 23.05 -11.18
CA MET A 142 4.11 21.99 -10.88
C MET A 142 2.68 22.45 -11.17
N GLY A 143 2.01 21.70 -12.05
CA GLY A 143 0.63 21.97 -12.41
C GLY A 143 -0.32 21.70 -11.24
N HIS A 144 -1.29 22.59 -11.05
CA HIS A 144 -2.35 22.37 -10.10
C HIS A 144 -3.32 21.32 -10.65
N LEU A 145 -3.51 20.21 -9.93
CA LEU A 145 -4.49 19.22 -10.32
C LEU A 145 -5.91 19.74 -10.11
N PRO A 146 -6.79 19.78 -11.15
CA PRO A 146 -8.17 20.16 -10.98
C PRO A 146 -8.92 19.12 -10.14
N GLU A 147 -10.06 19.52 -9.57
CA GLU A 147 -10.91 18.61 -8.79
C GLU A 147 -11.35 17.39 -9.61
N THR A 148 -11.67 17.60 -10.87
CA THR A 148 -12.02 16.54 -11.82
C THR A 148 -11.23 16.70 -13.10
N LEU A 149 -10.82 15.56 -13.69
CA LEU A 149 -10.14 15.56 -14.97
C LEU A 149 -11.12 15.97 -16.09
N PRO A 150 -10.86 17.04 -16.82
CA PRO A 150 -11.65 17.38 -17.98
C PRO A 150 -11.50 16.31 -19.05
N GLN A 151 -12.63 15.91 -19.62
CA GLN A 151 -12.70 14.87 -20.66
C GLN A 151 -13.28 15.46 -21.94
N GLU A 152 -12.65 15.15 -23.04
CA GLU A 152 -13.16 15.43 -24.38
C GLU A 152 -13.23 14.14 -25.19
N GLN A 153 -14.43 13.78 -25.65
CA GLN A 153 -14.69 12.53 -26.39
C GLN A 153 -14.15 11.26 -25.68
N GLY A 154 -14.27 11.21 -24.34
CA GLY A 154 -13.79 10.10 -23.54
C GLY A 154 -12.25 10.02 -23.40
N MET A 155 -11.55 11.10 -23.71
CA MET A 155 -10.10 11.22 -23.57
C MET A 155 -9.76 12.32 -22.55
N VAL A 156 -8.64 12.15 -21.86
CA VAL A 156 -8.00 13.16 -21.02
C VAL A 156 -6.78 13.69 -21.76
N ASP A 157 -6.66 15.02 -21.82
CA ASP A 157 -5.54 15.71 -22.48
C ASP A 157 -4.64 16.36 -21.41
N PRO A 158 -3.39 15.88 -21.22
CA PRO A 158 -2.48 16.47 -20.27
C PRO A 158 -2.12 17.93 -20.60
N ALA A 159 -2.13 18.35 -21.88
CA ALA A 159 -1.84 19.73 -22.26
C ALA A 159 -2.90 20.73 -21.72
N ALA A 160 -4.16 20.32 -21.61
CA ALA A 160 -5.22 21.12 -21.02
C ALA A 160 -5.04 21.31 -19.49
N LEU A 161 -4.13 20.56 -18.86
CA LEU A 161 -3.83 20.56 -17.43
C LEU A 161 -2.45 21.17 -17.10
N GLY A 162 -1.74 21.70 -18.10
CA GLY A 162 -0.38 22.17 -17.93
C GLY A 162 0.68 21.06 -17.87
N ASN A 163 0.36 19.89 -18.42
CA ASN A 163 1.21 18.70 -18.47
C ASN A 163 1.71 18.24 -17.08
N PRO A 164 0.84 17.92 -16.13
CA PRO A 164 1.25 17.39 -14.84
C PRO A 164 1.90 16.01 -15.01
N CYS A 165 2.84 15.67 -14.14
CA CYS A 165 3.46 14.35 -14.12
C CYS A 165 2.93 13.56 -12.93
N LEU A 166 2.07 12.59 -13.19
CA LEU A 166 1.40 11.78 -12.19
C LEU A 166 2.30 10.65 -11.66
N ASN A 167 2.33 10.50 -10.35
CA ASN A 167 3.01 9.42 -9.66
C ASN A 167 2.13 8.93 -8.50
N TYR A 168 1.63 7.71 -8.60
CA TYR A 168 0.69 7.13 -7.63
C TYR A 168 1.36 6.19 -6.61
N ASN A 169 2.70 6.21 -6.49
CA ASN A 169 3.43 5.28 -5.62
C ASN A 169 3.01 5.32 -4.14
N ALA A 170 2.42 6.42 -3.68
CA ALA A 170 1.93 6.59 -2.31
C ALA A 170 0.54 5.98 -2.04
N ILE A 171 -0.10 5.37 -3.04
CA ILE A 171 -1.49 4.91 -2.93
C ILE A 171 -1.72 3.61 -3.73
N ALA A 172 -0.90 3.36 -4.75
CA ALA A 172 -1.22 2.38 -5.78
C ALA A 172 -1.19 0.93 -5.28
N GLN A 173 -0.33 0.58 -4.32
CA GLN A 173 -0.25 -0.78 -3.79
C GLN A 173 -1.45 -1.08 -2.89
N GLY A 174 -1.79 -0.19 -1.96
CA GLY A 174 -3.00 -0.30 -1.16
C GLY A 174 -4.27 -0.35 -2.03
N TYR A 175 -4.37 0.53 -3.04
CA TYR A 175 -5.49 0.52 -3.99
C TYR A 175 -5.60 -0.82 -4.75
N SER A 176 -4.48 -1.44 -5.09
CA SER A 176 -4.47 -2.74 -5.76
C SER A 176 -5.05 -3.83 -4.87
N CYS A 177 -4.74 -3.81 -3.57
CA CYS A 177 -5.35 -4.70 -2.58
C CYS A 177 -6.87 -4.52 -2.53
N ASP A 178 -7.35 -3.26 -2.52
CA ASP A 178 -8.78 -2.96 -2.52
C ASP A 178 -9.49 -3.43 -3.80
N VAL A 179 -8.87 -3.31 -4.97
CA VAL A 179 -9.42 -3.80 -6.25
C VAL A 179 -9.60 -5.32 -6.21
N ILE A 180 -8.59 -6.05 -5.75
CA ILE A 180 -8.66 -7.52 -5.63
C ILE A 180 -9.69 -7.91 -4.57
N ALA A 181 -9.72 -7.25 -3.41
CA ALA A 181 -10.70 -7.52 -2.36
C ALA A 181 -12.13 -7.29 -2.86
N ARG A 182 -12.41 -6.20 -3.58
CA ARG A 182 -13.73 -5.93 -4.20
C ARG A 182 -14.16 -7.06 -5.13
N TYR A 183 -13.25 -7.57 -5.97
CA TYR A 183 -13.54 -8.72 -6.82
C TYR A 183 -13.90 -9.96 -6.00
N LEU A 184 -13.11 -10.28 -4.97
CA LEU A 184 -13.34 -11.44 -4.10
C LEU A 184 -14.66 -11.33 -3.34
N TYR A 185 -15.02 -10.16 -2.81
CA TYR A 185 -16.35 -9.91 -2.23
C TYR A 185 -17.47 -10.12 -3.26
N GLY A 186 -17.26 -9.68 -4.50
CA GLY A 186 -18.22 -9.84 -5.59
C GLY A 186 -18.58 -11.29 -5.92
N ILE A 187 -17.66 -12.22 -5.68
CA ILE A 187 -17.89 -13.67 -5.83
C ILE A 187 -18.28 -14.38 -4.52
N GLY A 188 -18.42 -13.63 -3.41
CA GLY A 188 -18.92 -14.12 -2.13
C GLY A 188 -17.85 -14.56 -1.12
N VAL A 189 -16.56 -14.30 -1.35
CA VAL A 189 -15.49 -14.57 -0.38
C VAL A 189 -15.67 -13.67 0.84
N LYS A 190 -15.50 -14.23 2.05
CA LYS A 190 -15.65 -13.51 3.33
C LYS A 190 -14.37 -13.50 4.15
N ASP A 191 -13.58 -14.58 4.05
CA ASP A 191 -12.32 -14.68 4.77
C ASP A 191 -11.19 -14.61 3.73
N MET A 192 -10.39 -13.58 3.76
CA MET A 192 -9.31 -13.35 2.81
C MET A 192 -8.14 -12.57 3.41
N LEU A 193 -6.96 -12.76 2.83
CA LEU A 193 -5.81 -11.87 2.95
C LEU A 193 -5.27 -11.65 1.54
N VAL A 194 -5.18 -10.40 1.14
CA VAL A 194 -4.59 -9.92 -0.11
C VAL A 194 -3.33 -9.14 0.25
N ASP A 195 -2.19 -9.62 -0.21
CA ASP A 195 -0.87 -9.03 0.01
C ASP A 195 -0.23 -8.75 -1.36
N ILE A 196 -0.01 -7.48 -1.65
CA ILE A 196 0.65 -7.00 -2.88
C ILE A 196 1.77 -6.01 -2.49
N GLY A 197 2.50 -6.32 -1.40
CA GLY A 197 3.41 -5.40 -0.73
C GLY A 197 2.73 -4.61 0.37
N GLU A 198 1.46 -4.26 0.19
CA GLU A 198 0.53 -3.79 1.19
C GLU A 198 -0.57 -4.83 1.39
N ILE A 199 -1.31 -4.76 2.49
CA ILE A 199 -2.24 -5.83 2.88
C ILE A 199 -3.67 -5.31 3.01
N TRP A 200 -4.62 -6.10 2.48
CA TRP A 200 -6.01 -6.10 2.89
C TRP A 200 -6.35 -7.44 3.52
N CYS A 201 -7.01 -7.45 4.67
CA CYS A 201 -7.50 -8.69 5.26
C CYS A 201 -8.91 -8.54 5.84
N ASP A 202 -9.66 -9.66 5.83
CA ASP A 202 -10.99 -9.77 6.41
C ASP A 202 -11.23 -11.19 6.92
N GLY A 203 -12.06 -11.34 7.98
CA GLY A 203 -12.44 -12.60 8.57
C GLY A 203 -11.29 -13.34 9.24
N VAL A 204 -11.22 -14.66 9.05
CA VAL A 204 -10.30 -15.53 9.76
C VAL A 204 -9.33 -16.28 8.84
N ASN A 205 -8.19 -16.65 9.38
CA ASN A 205 -7.18 -17.46 8.71
C ASN A 205 -7.55 -18.97 8.69
N PRO A 206 -6.75 -19.84 8.02
CA PRO A 206 -7.01 -21.29 7.98
C PRO A 206 -7.17 -21.95 9.35
N SER A 207 -6.55 -21.40 10.40
CA SER A 207 -6.67 -21.91 11.77
C SER A 207 -7.94 -21.43 12.48
N GLY A 208 -8.77 -20.60 11.81
CA GLY A 208 -9.98 -20.01 12.38
C GLY A 208 -9.71 -18.89 13.38
N LYS A 209 -8.53 -18.29 13.35
CA LYS A 209 -8.12 -17.12 14.14
C LYS A 209 -8.10 -15.88 13.25
N PRO A 210 -8.20 -14.67 13.79
CA PRO A 210 -7.90 -13.45 13.04
C PRO A 210 -6.57 -13.52 12.30
N TRP A 211 -6.44 -12.74 11.23
CA TRP A 211 -5.18 -12.66 10.48
C TRP A 211 -4.09 -12.01 11.32
N ALA A 212 -2.87 -12.50 11.18
CA ALA A 212 -1.68 -12.00 11.85
C ALA A 212 -0.72 -11.45 10.80
N VAL A 213 -0.23 -10.23 11.02
CA VAL A 213 0.69 -9.51 10.14
C VAL A 213 1.93 -9.15 10.93
N GLY A 214 3.10 -9.50 10.41
CA GLY A 214 4.39 -9.09 10.97
C GLY A 214 4.65 -7.62 10.65
N ILE A 215 5.13 -6.87 11.65
CA ILE A 215 5.61 -5.50 11.46
C ILE A 215 7.13 -5.55 11.44
N ASP A 216 7.72 -5.12 10.34
CA ASP A 216 9.18 -5.13 10.16
C ASP A 216 9.85 -4.14 11.10
N ARG A 217 11.02 -4.51 11.62
CA ARG A 217 11.90 -3.60 12.33
C ARG A 217 12.68 -2.74 11.33
N PRO A 218 12.64 -1.40 11.44
CA PRO A 218 13.27 -0.50 10.46
C PRO A 218 14.80 -0.43 10.64
N ILE A 219 15.50 -1.48 10.25
CA ILE A 219 16.96 -1.53 10.27
C ILE A 219 17.48 -1.02 8.94
N ASP A 220 18.46 -0.10 8.98
CA ASP A 220 19.14 0.39 7.77
C ASP A 220 19.80 -0.78 7.03
N GLN A 221 19.22 -1.17 5.90
CA GLN A 221 19.70 -2.30 5.12
C GLN A 221 20.49 -1.79 3.91
N ALA A 222 21.74 -2.18 3.88
CA ALA A 222 22.58 -1.87 2.74
C ALA A 222 22.38 -2.86 1.58
N GLU A 223 22.05 -4.13 1.81
CA GLU A 223 22.12 -5.15 0.76
C GLU A 223 21.11 -6.31 0.83
N GLU A 224 20.52 -6.67 1.99
CA GLU A 224 19.49 -7.71 2.08
C GLU A 224 18.35 -7.36 3.05
N PRO A 225 17.09 -7.79 2.77
CA PRO A 225 15.97 -7.60 3.68
C PRO A 225 16.24 -8.34 4.99
N SER A 226 16.13 -7.65 6.13
CA SER A 226 16.13 -8.32 7.43
C SER A 226 14.75 -8.94 7.64
N ASP A 227 14.71 -10.22 8.00
CA ASP A 227 13.49 -10.90 8.44
C ASP A 227 13.17 -10.59 9.92
N GLU A 228 13.82 -9.55 10.50
CA GLU A 228 13.61 -9.20 11.90
C GLU A 228 12.32 -8.40 12.06
N LEU A 229 11.37 -9.02 12.74
CA LEU A 229 10.11 -8.39 13.06
C LEU A 229 10.25 -7.59 14.36
N ASP A 230 9.63 -6.42 14.38
CA ASP A 230 9.43 -5.66 15.61
C ASP A 230 8.33 -6.31 16.46
N GLY A 231 7.34 -6.90 15.82
CA GLY A 231 6.28 -7.67 16.47
C GLY A 231 5.21 -8.16 15.51
N ILE A 232 4.16 -8.73 16.06
CA ILE A 232 3.03 -9.26 15.29
C ILE A 232 1.76 -8.51 15.68
N TRP A 233 1.16 -7.82 14.74
CA TRP A 233 -0.17 -7.28 14.85
C TRP A 233 -1.22 -8.33 14.45
N THR A 234 -2.39 -8.30 15.05
CA THR A 234 -3.47 -9.27 14.76
C THR A 234 -4.77 -8.52 14.49
N SER A 235 -5.40 -8.81 13.35
CA SER A 235 -6.71 -8.25 13.03
C SER A 235 -7.78 -8.74 14.02
N GLU A 236 -8.87 -7.98 14.12
CA GLU A 236 -10.02 -8.41 14.94
C GLU A 236 -10.98 -9.33 14.17
N GLY A 237 -10.60 -9.84 13.00
CA GLY A 237 -11.50 -10.55 12.10
C GLY A 237 -12.48 -9.62 11.37
N LYS A 238 -12.19 -8.33 11.35
CA LYS A 238 -12.92 -7.29 10.60
C LYS A 238 -12.11 -6.87 9.37
N PRO A 239 -12.78 -6.34 8.33
CA PRO A 239 -12.10 -5.84 7.14
C PRO A 239 -11.19 -4.67 7.50
N CYS A 240 -9.94 -4.72 7.05
CA CYS A 240 -8.99 -3.62 7.22
C CYS A 240 -7.82 -3.68 6.24
N GLY A 241 -7.32 -2.50 5.88
CA GLY A 241 -6.02 -2.31 5.24
C GLY A 241 -4.91 -2.19 6.28
N VAL A 242 -3.74 -2.77 6.00
CA VAL A 242 -2.53 -2.72 6.83
C VAL A 242 -1.36 -2.32 5.95
N VAL A 243 -0.76 -1.18 6.20
CA VAL A 243 0.30 -0.62 5.37
C VAL A 243 1.44 -0.10 6.23
N THR A 244 2.68 -0.32 5.79
CA THR A 244 3.87 0.20 6.45
C THR A 244 4.74 0.99 5.47
N SER A 245 4.84 2.29 5.67
CA SER A 245 5.81 3.16 5.01
C SER A 245 7.04 3.38 5.88
N GLY A 246 8.24 3.45 5.29
CA GLY A 246 9.46 3.64 6.08
C GLY A 246 10.67 4.11 5.28
N ASN A 247 11.55 4.88 5.91
CA ASN A 247 12.73 5.51 5.32
C ASN A 247 14.00 4.64 5.35
N TYR A 248 13.89 3.37 5.72
CA TYR A 248 15.02 2.44 5.88
C TYR A 248 15.30 1.58 4.65
N ARG A 249 14.32 1.39 3.76
CA ARG A 249 14.43 0.53 2.57
C ARG A 249 15.06 1.22 1.37
N LYS A 250 14.79 2.52 1.15
CA LYS A 250 15.27 3.29 -0.01
C LYS A 250 15.82 4.63 0.46
N PHE A 251 17.14 4.79 0.35
CA PHE A 251 17.81 6.03 0.67
C PHE A 251 19.15 6.14 -0.09
N TYR A 252 19.68 7.34 -0.15
CA TYR A 252 21.06 7.59 -0.61
C TYR A 252 21.89 8.18 0.52
N LYS A 253 23.17 7.83 0.57
CA LYS A 253 24.16 8.50 1.44
C LYS A 253 25.09 9.35 0.58
N LYS A 254 25.22 10.63 0.91
CA LYS A 254 26.16 11.58 0.27
C LYS A 254 26.74 12.50 1.34
N ASP A 255 28.05 12.66 1.35
CA ASP A 255 28.79 13.54 2.28
C ASP A 255 28.41 13.29 3.76
N GLY A 256 28.23 12.01 4.14
CA GLY A 256 27.82 11.59 5.49
C GLY A 256 26.35 11.82 5.83
N ARG A 257 25.55 12.42 4.95
CA ARG A 257 24.12 12.68 5.14
C ARG A 257 23.27 11.62 4.45
N LYS A 258 22.24 11.13 5.13
CA LYS A 258 21.21 10.23 4.59
C LYS A 258 20.11 11.06 3.93
N TYR A 259 19.71 10.68 2.72
CA TYR A 259 18.58 11.26 1.97
C TYR A 259 17.54 10.17 1.79
N ALA A 260 16.46 10.28 2.53
CA ALA A 260 15.33 9.35 2.45
C ALA A 260 14.56 9.53 1.13
N HIS A 261 13.89 8.46 0.69
CA HIS A 261 13.04 8.54 -0.50
C HIS A 261 11.71 9.29 -0.23
N THR A 262 11.35 9.51 1.02
CA THR A 262 10.21 10.35 1.38
C THR A 262 10.58 11.81 1.17
N ILE A 263 9.87 12.46 0.28
CA ILE A 263 10.07 13.87 -0.07
C ILE A 263 8.83 14.65 0.36
N ASN A 264 9.05 15.81 0.97
CA ASN A 264 7.98 16.76 1.22
C ASN A 264 7.68 17.53 -0.08
N PRO A 265 6.53 17.33 -0.71
CA PRO A 265 6.23 17.94 -2.01
C PRO A 265 6.09 19.48 -1.96
N LYS A 266 5.86 20.06 -0.78
CA LYS A 266 5.79 21.50 -0.61
C LYS A 266 7.16 22.17 -0.58
N THR A 267 8.14 21.51 0.01
CA THR A 267 9.52 22.01 0.05
C THR A 267 10.35 21.53 -1.13
N GLY A 268 10.00 20.38 -1.70
CA GLY A 268 10.73 19.69 -2.74
C GLY A 268 11.98 18.94 -2.24
N PHE A 269 12.16 18.82 -0.92
CA PHE A 269 13.32 18.17 -0.31
C PHE A 269 12.93 16.89 0.45
N PRO A 270 13.85 15.90 0.50
CA PRO A 270 13.72 14.77 1.40
C PRO A 270 13.50 15.22 2.85
N VAL A 271 12.63 14.53 3.57
CA VAL A 271 12.38 14.79 4.99
C VAL A 271 13.61 14.50 5.83
N SER A 272 13.75 15.24 6.94
CA SER A 272 14.89 15.13 7.85
C SER A 272 14.37 15.17 9.29
N HIS A 273 13.78 14.08 9.75
CA HIS A 273 13.27 13.88 11.11
C HIS A 273 13.57 12.45 11.56
N ASN A 274 13.28 12.16 12.80
CA ASN A 274 13.60 10.89 13.46
C ASN A 274 12.58 9.77 13.24
N LEU A 275 11.45 9.98 12.55
CA LEU A 275 10.49 8.92 12.24
C LEU A 275 11.09 7.97 11.20
N LEU A 276 11.18 6.68 11.56
CA LEU A 276 11.79 5.63 10.75
C LEU A 276 10.74 4.84 9.95
N SER A 277 9.60 4.52 10.58
CA SER A 277 8.48 3.86 9.89
C SER A 277 7.14 4.23 10.52
N ALA A 278 6.10 4.13 9.72
CA ALA A 278 4.70 4.31 10.11
C ALA A 278 3.88 3.14 9.57
N THR A 279 3.35 2.31 10.46
CA THR A 279 2.33 1.31 10.13
C THR A 279 0.97 1.91 10.41
N VAL A 280 0.08 1.88 9.43
CA VAL A 280 -1.29 2.39 9.53
C VAL A 280 -2.27 1.27 9.24
N ILE A 281 -3.30 1.17 10.11
CA ILE A 281 -4.46 0.31 9.93
C ILE A 281 -5.64 1.20 9.58
N SER A 282 -6.35 0.88 8.50
CA SER A 282 -7.61 1.54 8.13
C SER A 282 -8.73 0.52 8.03
N ALA A 283 -9.85 0.82 8.70
CA ALA A 283 -11.09 0.07 8.52
C ALA A 283 -11.78 0.37 7.18
N GLY A 284 -11.37 1.43 6.48
CA GLY A 284 -11.97 1.89 5.22
C GLY A 284 -11.40 1.20 3.99
N SER A 285 -10.08 1.28 3.80
CA SER A 285 -9.40 0.72 2.64
C SER A 285 -7.89 0.59 2.85
N ALA A 286 -7.24 -0.30 2.10
CA ALA A 286 -5.79 -0.38 2.07
C ALA A 286 -5.17 0.85 1.37
N ALA A 287 -5.85 1.45 0.39
CA ALA A 287 -5.43 2.70 -0.23
C ALA A 287 -5.42 3.87 0.77
N GLU A 288 -6.37 3.92 1.72
CA GLU A 288 -6.35 4.91 2.80
C GLU A 288 -5.15 4.70 3.71
N ALA A 289 -4.92 3.46 4.14
CA ALA A 289 -3.78 3.13 4.98
C ALA A 289 -2.45 3.51 4.29
N ASP A 290 -2.31 3.27 2.97
CA ASP A 290 -1.13 3.57 2.15
C ASP A 290 -0.88 5.09 2.07
N ALA A 291 -1.91 5.85 1.70
CA ALA A 291 -1.83 7.30 1.64
C ALA A 291 -1.49 7.92 3.00
N VAL A 292 -2.13 7.45 4.09
CA VAL A 292 -1.91 7.99 5.43
C VAL A 292 -0.55 7.58 5.99
N ALA A 293 -0.07 6.36 5.73
CA ALA A 293 1.28 5.95 6.13
C ALA A 293 2.34 6.83 5.46
N THR A 294 2.20 7.10 4.14
CA THR A 294 3.05 8.06 3.44
C THR A 294 2.93 9.47 4.03
N TRP A 295 1.74 9.93 4.36
CA TRP A 295 1.50 11.23 4.98
C TRP A 295 2.20 11.34 6.35
N CYS A 296 2.10 10.33 7.21
CA CYS A 296 2.85 10.26 8.47
C CYS A 296 4.36 10.39 8.25
N MET A 297 4.89 9.71 7.23
CA MET A 297 6.31 9.78 6.90
C MET A 297 6.75 11.15 6.36
N VAL A 298 5.84 11.95 5.80
CA VAL A 298 6.13 13.33 5.37
C VAL A 298 6.07 14.30 6.56
N LEU A 299 5.15 14.08 7.50
CA LEU A 299 4.94 14.92 8.67
C LEU A 299 6.07 14.81 9.70
N GLY A 300 6.52 13.58 10.02
CA GLY A 300 7.35 13.29 11.18
C GLY A 300 6.53 12.89 12.40
N LEU A 301 7.20 12.64 13.52
CA LEU A 301 6.63 11.95 14.68
C LEU A 301 5.41 12.65 15.29
N GLU A 302 5.59 13.90 15.71
CA GLU A 302 4.57 14.60 16.53
C GLU A 302 3.28 14.86 15.73
N GLU A 303 3.42 15.35 14.50
CA GLU A 303 2.26 15.61 13.64
C GLU A 303 1.61 14.31 13.16
N ALA A 304 2.38 13.22 12.96
CA ALA A 304 1.82 11.91 12.63
C ALA A 304 1.01 11.33 13.80
N GLN A 305 1.48 11.49 15.04
CA GLN A 305 0.72 11.11 16.24
C GLN A 305 -0.60 11.87 16.32
N ALA A 306 -0.57 13.19 16.14
CA ALA A 306 -1.77 14.03 16.14
C ALA A 306 -2.75 13.62 15.04
N LEU A 307 -2.26 13.41 13.80
CA LEU A 307 -3.07 12.94 12.68
C LEU A 307 -3.80 11.63 13.01
N LEU A 308 -3.08 10.65 13.56
CA LEU A 308 -3.65 9.33 13.86
C LEU A 308 -4.65 9.38 15.01
N LEU A 309 -4.41 10.21 16.03
CA LEU A 309 -5.35 10.41 17.15
C LEU A 309 -6.63 11.13 16.72
N ASP A 310 -6.54 12.06 15.77
CA ASP A 310 -7.66 12.88 15.30
C ASP A 310 -8.43 12.24 14.10
N SER A 311 -8.03 11.02 13.68
CA SER A 311 -8.61 10.34 12.53
C SER A 311 -9.39 9.08 12.94
N PRO A 312 -10.72 9.16 13.15
CA PRO A 312 -11.54 8.00 13.49
C PRO A 312 -11.45 6.89 12.44
N GLY A 313 -11.29 5.64 12.88
CA GLY A 313 -11.17 4.47 12.00
C GLY A 313 -9.75 4.19 11.51
N LEU A 314 -8.77 5.02 11.90
CA LEU A 314 -7.35 4.78 11.72
C LEU A 314 -6.70 4.39 13.04
N GLU A 315 -5.78 3.43 12.96
CA GLU A 315 -4.87 3.06 14.04
C GLU A 315 -3.45 3.12 13.50
N GLY A 316 -2.49 3.46 14.36
CA GLY A 316 -1.12 3.60 13.92
C GLY A 316 -0.08 3.11 14.90
N TYR A 317 1.04 2.67 14.32
CA TYR A 317 2.25 2.27 15.05
C TYR A 317 3.45 2.95 14.40
N LEU A 318 4.15 3.78 15.17
CA LEU A 318 5.26 4.59 14.72
C LEU A 318 6.54 4.12 15.38
N ILE A 319 7.59 3.86 14.59
CA ILE A 319 8.92 3.57 15.11
C ILE A 319 9.83 4.75 14.75
N PHE A 320 10.58 5.24 15.74
CA PHE A 320 11.40 6.45 15.62
C PHE A 320 12.70 6.33 16.41
N GLU A 321 13.69 7.13 16.03
CA GLU A 321 14.94 7.25 16.77
C GLU A 321 14.78 8.25 17.93
N GLY A 322 15.07 7.82 19.15
CA GLY A 322 15.08 8.67 20.33
C GLY A 322 16.30 9.57 20.38
N GLU A 323 16.32 10.53 21.31
CA GLU A 323 17.45 11.43 21.56
C GLU A 323 18.75 10.69 21.97
N ASP A 324 18.59 9.48 22.52
CA ASP A 324 19.66 8.56 22.92
C ASP A 324 20.19 7.71 21.75
N GLY A 325 19.63 7.86 20.54
CA GLY A 325 19.95 7.07 19.36
C GLY A 325 19.31 5.67 19.35
N GLU A 326 18.51 5.33 20.37
CA GLU A 326 17.81 4.04 20.43
C GLU A 326 16.47 4.10 19.70
N MET A 327 16.05 2.98 19.11
CA MET A 327 14.72 2.87 18.51
C MET A 327 13.64 2.87 19.59
N LYS A 328 12.66 3.73 19.43
CA LYS A 328 11.47 3.87 20.28
C LYS A 328 10.21 3.69 19.46
N GLU A 329 9.13 3.42 20.13
CA GLU A 329 7.86 3.06 19.55
C GLU A 329 6.74 3.92 20.17
N TRP A 330 5.75 4.20 19.33
CA TRP A 330 4.48 4.75 19.77
C TRP A 330 3.34 4.02 19.06
N ALA A 331 2.27 3.76 19.78
CA ALA A 331 1.06 3.14 19.28
C ALA A 331 -0.15 4.00 19.62
N SER A 332 -1.10 4.11 18.69
CA SER A 332 -2.42 4.66 18.98
C SER A 332 -3.18 3.75 19.96
N PRO A 333 -4.17 4.29 20.73
CA PRO A 333 -4.83 3.53 21.80
C PRO A 333 -5.45 2.18 21.39
N GLY A 334 -5.89 2.04 20.12
CA GLY A 334 -6.48 0.81 19.60
C GLY A 334 -5.47 -0.16 18.99
N PHE A 335 -4.23 0.26 18.75
CA PHE A 335 -3.21 -0.57 18.14
C PHE A 335 -2.51 -1.45 19.19
N THR A 336 -2.57 -2.76 19.00
CA THR A 336 -1.92 -3.74 19.88
C THR A 336 -0.93 -4.58 19.10
N LEU A 337 0.32 -4.61 19.58
CA LEU A 337 1.39 -5.43 19.02
C LEU A 337 1.83 -6.50 20.03
N ARG A 338 1.97 -7.73 19.57
CA ARG A 338 2.58 -8.80 20.35
C ARG A 338 4.06 -8.89 19.97
N LYS A 339 4.94 -8.61 20.92
CA LYS A 339 6.40 -8.81 20.80
C LYS A 339 6.78 -10.28 20.86
#